data_b708be5687ec76ff5bb82ba391f982d4
#
_entry.id   b708be5687ec76ff5bb82ba391f982d4
#
_cell.length_a   1.000
_cell.length_b   1.000
_cell.length_c   1.000
_cell.angle_alpha   90.00
_cell.angle_beta   90.00
_cell.angle_gamma   90.00
#
_symmetry.space_group_name_H-M   'P 1'
#
loop_
_entity.id
_entity.type
_entity.pdbx_description
1 polymer ?
#
loop_
_entity_poly.entity_id
_entity_poly.type
_entity_poly.pdbx_seq_one_letter_code
_entity_poly.pdbx_strand_id
1 'polypeptide(L)'
;MYISDLKIHGFKSFAKKEDLRFGEGITAVVGPNGCGKTNIVDAIRWVLGEQKYSVLRSNKMEEVIFNGAKGVKPLGVCEVSLTVHNNKGKLPVEYNDIEISRRVYRNGESEYFMNKNSCRLKDIYDLFIDTGMGSDSYSVIELKMIEQILSESGNDRFRMFEEAAGINKYKLQRKHSLRKFEMVKKDLERVDDIIKEVEEKVKHLNLQLKRFKRYEKLQEDLKEFEISLGF
;
A
#
# COMPACT_ATOMS: atom_id res chain seq x y z
N MET A 1 10.43 -11.78 20.06
CA MET A 1 9.18 -11.46 19.36
C MET A 1 8.51 -12.76 18.99
N TYR A 2 7.23 -12.95 19.33
CA TYR A 2 6.41 -14.10 18.99
C TYR A 2 4.93 -13.69 18.92
N ILE A 3 4.11 -14.53 18.28
CA ILE A 3 2.66 -14.34 18.26
C ILE A 3 2.12 -14.82 19.61
N SER A 4 1.43 -13.94 20.36
CA SER A 4 0.82 -14.29 21.63
C SER A 4 -0.63 -14.73 21.50
N ASP A 5 -1.39 -14.04 20.67
CA ASP A 5 -2.82 -14.30 20.53
C ASP A 5 -3.28 -14.15 19.06
N LEU A 6 -4.23 -14.99 18.67
CA LEU A 6 -4.94 -14.89 17.40
C LEU A 6 -6.44 -15.05 17.66
N LYS A 7 -7.18 -13.97 17.42
CA LYS A 7 -8.64 -13.96 17.53
C LYS A 7 -9.23 -13.99 16.13
N ILE A 8 -10.13 -14.92 15.89
CA ILE A 8 -10.76 -15.14 14.59
C ILE A 8 -12.28 -15.10 14.77
N HIS A 9 -12.97 -14.32 13.95
CA HIS A 9 -14.42 -14.28 13.90
C HIS A 9 -14.90 -14.12 12.47
N GLY A 10 -15.79 -14.99 12.05
CA GLY A 10 -16.39 -14.91 10.71
C GLY A 10 -15.45 -15.20 9.55
N PHE A 11 -14.26 -15.76 9.81
CA PHE A 11 -13.26 -16.04 8.77
C PHE A 11 -13.36 -17.50 8.30
N LYS A 12 -13.68 -17.72 7.03
CA LYS A 12 -13.79 -19.03 6.37
C LYS A 12 -14.68 -20.02 7.16
N SER A 13 -14.08 -20.97 7.87
CA SER A 13 -14.80 -21.98 8.67
C SER A 13 -15.12 -21.53 10.10
N PHE A 14 -14.60 -20.40 10.54
CA PHE A 14 -14.76 -19.90 11.91
C PHE A 14 -16.01 -19.02 12.02
N ALA A 15 -17.18 -19.62 12.22
CA ALA A 15 -18.44 -18.91 12.39
C ALA A 15 -18.54 -18.17 13.73
N LYS A 16 -17.98 -18.76 14.78
CA LYS A 16 -17.94 -18.19 16.14
C LYS A 16 -16.60 -17.51 16.38
N LYS A 17 -16.58 -16.65 17.37
CA LYS A 17 -15.34 -16.05 17.83
C LYS A 17 -14.48 -17.12 18.52
N GLU A 18 -13.29 -17.33 17.96
CA GLU A 18 -12.27 -18.23 18.51
C GLU A 18 -11.08 -17.40 18.99
N ASP A 19 -10.53 -17.76 20.13
CA ASP A 19 -9.39 -17.09 20.74
C ASP A 19 -8.28 -18.12 20.97
N LEU A 20 -7.24 -18.05 20.14
CA LEU A 20 -6.10 -18.96 20.17
C LEU A 20 -4.93 -18.24 20.84
N ARG A 21 -4.48 -18.79 21.97
CA ARG A 21 -3.33 -18.28 22.71
C ARG A 21 -2.10 -19.13 22.44
N PHE A 22 -1.00 -18.47 22.14
CA PHE A 22 0.27 -19.10 21.87
C PHE A 22 1.27 -18.70 22.96
N GLY A 23 2.06 -19.65 23.40
CA GLY A 23 3.19 -19.39 24.31
C GLY A 23 4.47 -19.09 23.55
N GLU A 24 5.50 -18.69 24.29
CA GLU A 24 6.85 -18.63 23.73
C GLU A 24 7.34 -20.06 23.40
N GLY A 25 7.96 -20.23 22.24
CA GLY A 25 8.48 -21.51 21.76
C GLY A 25 7.67 -22.12 20.62
N ILE A 26 7.49 -23.44 20.62
CA ILE A 26 6.85 -24.18 19.53
C ILE A 26 5.41 -24.53 19.96
N THR A 27 4.44 -24.15 19.15
CA THR A 27 3.03 -24.55 19.29
C THR A 27 2.63 -25.42 18.11
N ALA A 28 2.03 -26.57 18.36
CA ALA A 28 1.51 -27.48 17.34
C ALA A 28 -0.03 -27.45 17.32
N VAL A 29 -0.61 -27.20 16.14
CA VAL A 29 -2.06 -27.28 15.91
C VAL A 29 -2.36 -28.59 15.19
N VAL A 30 -3.01 -29.52 15.89
CA VAL A 30 -3.31 -30.87 15.39
C VAL A 30 -4.81 -31.07 15.22
N GLY A 31 -5.20 -31.95 14.32
CA GLY A 31 -6.61 -32.31 14.08
C GLY A 31 -6.78 -33.07 12.75
N PRO A 32 -7.97 -33.62 12.49
CA PRO A 32 -8.27 -34.33 11.25
C PRO A 32 -8.23 -33.44 10.01
N ASN A 33 -8.21 -34.05 8.82
CA ASN A 33 -8.29 -33.29 7.57
C ASN A 33 -9.64 -32.55 7.46
N GLY A 34 -9.60 -31.32 6.95
CA GLY A 34 -10.83 -30.50 6.78
C GLY A 34 -11.31 -29.75 8.04
N CYS A 35 -10.69 -29.89 9.21
CA CYS A 35 -11.12 -29.20 10.44
C CYS A 35 -10.70 -27.71 10.52
N GLY A 36 -10.08 -27.15 9.49
CA GLY A 36 -9.75 -25.73 9.45
C GLY A 36 -8.33 -25.34 9.86
N LYS A 37 -7.40 -26.30 10.09
CA LYS A 37 -6.00 -25.99 10.45
C LYS A 37 -5.34 -24.98 9.52
N THR A 38 -5.48 -25.16 8.21
CA THR A 38 -4.93 -24.25 7.22
C THR A 38 -5.60 -22.87 7.24
N ASN A 39 -6.85 -22.79 7.68
CA ASN A 39 -7.54 -21.51 7.81
C ASN A 39 -6.96 -20.63 8.92
N ILE A 40 -6.29 -21.21 9.93
CA ILE A 40 -5.53 -20.46 10.94
C ILE A 40 -4.33 -19.77 10.29
N VAL A 41 -3.60 -20.49 9.45
CA VAL A 41 -2.47 -19.92 8.70
C VAL A 41 -2.93 -18.82 7.73
N ASP A 42 -4.04 -19.07 7.03
CA ASP A 42 -4.64 -18.07 6.14
C ASP A 42 -5.07 -16.81 6.93
N ALA A 43 -5.62 -16.97 8.12
CA ALA A 43 -6.01 -15.85 9.00
C ALA A 43 -4.79 -15.00 9.40
N ILE A 44 -3.68 -15.64 9.77
CA ILE A 44 -2.42 -14.95 10.08
C ILE A 44 -1.91 -14.17 8.87
N ARG A 45 -1.83 -14.79 7.70
CA ARG A 45 -1.44 -14.10 6.45
C ARG A 45 -2.35 -12.94 6.12
N TRP A 46 -3.65 -13.17 6.26
CA TRP A 46 -4.64 -12.18 5.91
C TRP A 46 -4.56 -10.92 6.78
N VAL A 47 -4.38 -11.07 8.09
CA VAL A 47 -4.25 -9.93 9.01
C VAL A 47 -2.93 -9.20 8.84
N LEU A 48 -1.86 -9.90 8.44
CA LEU A 48 -0.56 -9.31 8.11
C LEU A 48 -0.54 -8.58 6.76
N GLY A 49 -1.67 -8.58 6.03
CA GLY A 49 -1.84 -7.73 4.86
C GLY A 49 -1.90 -8.46 3.52
N GLU A 50 -2.04 -9.78 3.47
CA GLU A 50 -2.21 -10.49 2.18
C GLU A 50 -3.42 -9.95 1.41
N GLN A 51 -3.17 -9.50 0.18
CA GLN A 51 -4.17 -8.95 -0.73
C GLN A 51 -4.57 -9.92 -1.84
N LYS A 52 -3.73 -10.93 -2.09
CA LYS A 52 -3.99 -11.91 -3.14
C LYS A 52 -4.97 -12.96 -2.63
N TYR A 53 -6.22 -12.86 -3.05
CA TYR A 53 -7.25 -13.83 -2.69
C TYR A 53 -6.91 -15.27 -3.11
N SER A 54 -6.13 -15.46 -4.20
CA SER A 54 -5.67 -16.78 -4.65
C SER A 54 -4.74 -17.48 -3.64
N VAL A 55 -3.91 -16.73 -2.90
CA VAL A 55 -3.09 -17.25 -1.80
C VAL A 55 -3.97 -17.73 -0.66
N LEU A 56 -5.08 -17.03 -0.43
CA LEU A 56 -6.09 -17.39 0.56
C LEU A 56 -7.08 -18.46 0.03
N ARG A 57 -6.82 -19.06 -1.13
CA ARG A 57 -7.69 -20.08 -1.74
C ARG A 57 -9.13 -19.63 -1.89
N SER A 58 -9.33 -18.38 -2.28
CA SER A 58 -10.62 -17.72 -2.55
C SER A 58 -10.61 -17.11 -3.94
N ASN A 59 -11.78 -16.88 -4.55
CA ASN A 59 -11.88 -16.22 -5.85
C ASN A 59 -12.04 -14.71 -5.71
N LYS A 60 -12.57 -14.25 -4.57
CA LYS A 60 -12.72 -12.84 -4.21
C LYS A 60 -12.39 -12.63 -2.73
N MET A 61 -12.08 -11.40 -2.35
CA MET A 61 -11.75 -11.10 -0.96
C MET A 61 -12.93 -11.31 -0.01
N GLU A 62 -14.15 -11.02 -0.43
CA GLU A 62 -15.36 -11.19 0.38
C GLU A 62 -15.69 -12.67 0.68
N GLU A 63 -15.12 -13.59 -0.09
CA GLU A 63 -15.30 -15.05 0.13
C GLU A 63 -14.53 -15.57 1.35
N VAL A 64 -13.64 -14.75 1.94
CA VAL A 64 -13.04 -15.10 3.24
C VAL A 64 -14.06 -15.02 4.38
N ILE A 65 -15.20 -14.32 4.18
CA ILE A 65 -16.26 -14.22 5.15
C ILE A 65 -17.02 -15.55 5.20
N PHE A 66 -17.31 -16.04 6.41
CA PHE A 66 -18.09 -17.25 6.63
C PHE A 66 -19.43 -17.21 5.91
N ASN A 67 -19.64 -18.13 4.99
CA ASN A 67 -20.81 -18.14 4.08
C ASN A 67 -21.97 -19.05 4.56
N GLY A 68 -21.94 -19.42 5.84
CA GLY A 68 -22.95 -20.28 6.44
C GLY A 68 -22.58 -21.77 6.40
N ALA A 69 -23.22 -22.54 7.25
CA ALA A 69 -23.16 -23.99 7.30
C ALA A 69 -24.53 -24.54 7.73
N LYS A 70 -24.71 -25.87 7.72
CA LYS A 70 -25.95 -26.48 8.15
C LYS A 70 -26.34 -26.02 9.57
N GLY A 71 -27.43 -25.26 9.67
CA GLY A 71 -27.93 -24.69 10.93
C GLY A 71 -27.24 -23.39 11.40
N VAL A 72 -26.29 -22.83 10.64
CA VAL A 72 -25.62 -21.57 10.97
C VAL A 72 -25.73 -20.60 9.80
N LYS A 73 -26.29 -19.41 10.04
CA LYS A 73 -26.47 -18.38 9.02
C LYS A 73 -25.12 -17.78 8.57
N PRO A 74 -25.02 -17.31 7.31
CA PRO A 74 -23.84 -16.56 6.86
C PRO A 74 -23.67 -15.27 7.64
N LEU A 75 -22.42 -14.82 7.82
CA LEU A 75 -22.09 -13.59 8.51
C LEU A 75 -21.89 -12.43 7.50
N GLY A 76 -22.12 -11.20 7.94
CA GLY A 76 -21.95 -9.98 7.15
C GLY A 76 -20.52 -9.42 7.19
N VAL A 77 -19.73 -9.87 8.15
CA VAL A 77 -18.39 -9.34 8.45
C VAL A 77 -17.50 -10.47 8.92
N CYS A 78 -16.21 -10.38 8.61
CA CYS A 78 -15.18 -11.15 9.27
C CYS A 78 -14.13 -10.22 9.91
N GLU A 79 -13.58 -10.66 11.02
CA GLU A 79 -12.54 -9.95 11.76
C GLU A 79 -11.49 -10.94 12.25
N VAL A 80 -10.23 -10.59 12.03
CA VAL A 80 -9.08 -11.31 12.57
C VAL A 80 -8.19 -10.30 13.28
N SER A 81 -7.81 -10.63 14.53
CA SER A 81 -6.86 -9.85 15.31
C SER A 81 -5.68 -10.73 15.72
N LEU A 82 -4.49 -10.22 15.49
CA LEU A 82 -3.22 -10.85 15.80
C LEU A 82 -2.47 -10.00 16.82
N THR A 83 -2.10 -10.56 17.95
CA THR A 83 -1.26 -9.89 18.95
C THR A 83 0.17 -10.45 18.86
N VAL A 84 1.13 -9.55 18.71
CA VAL A 84 2.56 -9.85 18.64
C VAL A 84 3.25 -9.28 19.87
N HIS A 85 3.95 -10.13 20.61
CA HIS A 85 4.74 -9.74 21.76
C HIS A 85 6.17 -9.37 21.35
N ASN A 86 6.58 -8.10 21.60
CA ASN A 86 7.84 -7.51 21.14
C ASN A 86 8.94 -7.56 22.23
N ASN A 87 9.16 -8.71 22.86
CA ASN A 87 10.14 -8.87 23.94
C ASN A 87 11.62 -8.59 23.56
N LYS A 88 11.93 -8.50 22.27
CA LYS A 88 13.30 -8.28 21.74
C LYS A 88 13.48 -6.92 21.07
N GLY A 89 12.51 -6.01 21.14
CA GLY A 89 12.57 -4.68 20.53
C GLY A 89 12.78 -4.70 19.00
N LYS A 90 12.34 -5.76 18.31
CA LYS A 90 12.50 -5.88 16.85
C LYS A 90 11.54 -4.99 16.06
N LEU A 91 10.39 -4.68 16.65
CA LEU A 91 9.44 -3.75 16.05
C LEU A 91 9.82 -2.31 16.45
N PRO A 92 9.77 -1.35 15.53
CA PRO A 92 10.16 0.04 15.76
C PRO A 92 9.06 0.82 16.52
N VAL A 93 8.57 0.26 17.62
CA VAL A 93 7.52 0.84 18.48
C VAL A 93 7.84 0.56 19.95
N GLU A 94 7.40 1.46 20.82
CA GLU A 94 7.66 1.41 22.26
C GLU A 94 6.77 0.41 23.03
N TYR A 95 5.79 -0.20 22.36
CA TYR A 95 4.84 -1.12 22.98
C TYR A 95 5.39 -2.54 23.03
N ASN A 96 5.18 -3.21 24.18
CA ASN A 96 5.52 -4.62 24.34
C ASN A 96 4.56 -5.54 23.58
N ASP A 97 3.29 -5.18 23.51
CA ASP A 97 2.26 -5.92 22.79
C ASP A 97 1.63 -5.03 21.70
N ILE A 98 1.55 -5.57 20.51
CA ILE A 98 0.97 -4.88 19.37
C ILE A 98 -0.16 -5.75 18.82
N GLU A 99 -1.39 -5.27 18.94
CA GLU A 99 -2.55 -5.90 18.32
C GLU A 99 -2.80 -5.30 16.95
N ILE A 100 -2.81 -6.14 15.93
CA ILE A 100 -3.17 -5.78 14.57
C ILE A 100 -4.47 -6.48 14.24
N SER A 101 -5.43 -5.73 13.73
CA SER A 101 -6.72 -6.27 13.35
C SER A 101 -7.09 -5.87 11.94
N ARG A 102 -7.69 -6.79 11.22
CA ARG A 102 -8.29 -6.54 9.91
C ARG A 102 -9.73 -6.98 9.94
N ARG A 103 -10.59 -6.15 9.37
CA ARG A 103 -12.02 -6.40 9.21
C ARG A 103 -12.40 -6.23 7.75
N VAL A 104 -13.26 -7.12 7.24
CA VAL A 104 -13.82 -6.99 5.90
C VAL A 104 -15.32 -7.22 5.96
N TYR A 105 -16.06 -6.42 5.18
CA TYR A 105 -17.51 -6.48 5.05
C TYR A 105 -17.88 -7.08 3.70
N ARG A 106 -19.14 -7.56 3.56
CA ARG A 106 -19.63 -8.12 2.30
C ARG A 106 -19.78 -7.10 1.16
N ASN A 107 -19.75 -5.81 1.47
CA ASN A 107 -19.71 -4.74 0.46
C ASN A 107 -18.28 -4.53 -0.13
N GLY A 108 -17.29 -5.31 0.33
CA GLY A 108 -15.89 -5.22 -0.11
C GLY A 108 -15.03 -4.23 0.68
N GLU A 109 -15.61 -3.46 1.61
CA GLU A 109 -14.86 -2.55 2.45
C GLU A 109 -13.93 -3.33 3.38
N SER A 110 -12.68 -2.86 3.51
CA SER A 110 -11.66 -3.41 4.40
C SER A 110 -11.14 -2.34 5.32
N GLU A 111 -11.12 -2.63 6.61
CA GLU A 111 -10.59 -1.76 7.66
C GLU A 111 -9.39 -2.43 8.33
N TYR A 112 -8.40 -1.61 8.69
CA TYR A 112 -7.20 -2.05 9.39
C TYR A 112 -7.04 -1.25 10.66
N PHE A 113 -6.60 -1.95 11.72
CA PHE A 113 -6.41 -1.34 13.03
C PHE A 113 -5.06 -1.78 13.62
N MET A 114 -4.41 -0.85 14.31
CA MET A 114 -3.24 -1.10 15.14
C MET A 114 -3.51 -0.58 16.54
N ASN A 115 -3.46 -1.46 17.54
CA ASN A 115 -3.86 -1.16 18.93
C ASN A 115 -5.23 -0.46 18.98
N LYS A 116 -6.21 -0.98 18.22
CA LYS A 116 -7.60 -0.47 18.08
C LYS A 116 -7.73 0.88 17.36
N ASN A 117 -6.63 1.53 16.96
CA ASN A 117 -6.66 2.74 16.16
C ASN A 117 -6.68 2.38 14.68
N SER A 118 -7.53 3.06 13.90
CA SER A 118 -7.59 2.86 12.45
C SER A 118 -6.25 3.25 11.83
N CYS A 119 -5.74 2.41 10.93
CA CYS A 119 -4.48 2.62 10.23
C CYS A 119 -4.61 2.22 8.76
N ARG A 120 -3.58 2.49 7.97
CA ARG A 120 -3.51 2.06 6.57
C ARG A 120 -2.79 0.71 6.49
N LEU A 121 -3.15 -0.08 5.48
CA LEU A 121 -2.42 -1.30 5.19
C LEU A 121 -0.90 -1.08 5.07
N LYS A 122 -0.51 0.07 4.50
CA LYS A 122 0.90 0.43 4.38
C LYS A 122 1.61 0.52 5.73
N ASP A 123 0.93 1.04 6.75
CA ASP A 123 1.51 1.19 8.10
C ASP A 123 1.80 -0.19 8.72
N ILE A 124 0.95 -1.18 8.44
CA ILE A 124 1.17 -2.57 8.84
C ILE A 124 2.36 -3.16 8.08
N TYR A 125 2.47 -2.94 6.77
CA TYR A 125 3.63 -3.40 6.00
C TYR A 125 4.93 -2.78 6.49
N ASP A 126 4.95 -1.46 6.70
CA ASP A 126 6.13 -0.73 7.16
C ASP A 126 6.58 -1.21 8.56
N LEU A 127 5.63 -1.61 9.43
CA LEU A 127 5.92 -2.16 10.75
C LEU A 127 6.65 -3.52 10.67
N PHE A 128 6.26 -4.39 9.73
CA PHE A 128 6.79 -5.76 9.66
C PHE A 128 7.89 -5.98 8.63
N ILE A 129 8.16 -5.02 7.76
CA ILE A 129 9.06 -5.19 6.61
C ILE A 129 10.48 -5.61 7.00
N ASP A 130 10.96 -5.14 8.17
CA ASP A 130 12.30 -5.45 8.67
C ASP A 130 12.33 -6.64 9.64
N THR A 131 11.16 -7.22 9.97
CA THR A 131 11.04 -8.29 10.97
C THR A 131 10.99 -9.69 10.38
N GLY A 132 10.80 -9.80 9.07
CA GLY A 132 10.55 -11.06 8.39
C GLY A 132 9.13 -11.63 8.62
N MET A 133 8.21 -10.89 9.23
CA MET A 133 6.81 -11.31 9.48
C MET A 133 5.79 -10.72 8.48
N GLY A 134 6.22 -10.12 7.38
CA GLY A 134 5.31 -9.55 6.37
C GLY A 134 4.49 -10.62 5.63
N SER A 135 3.45 -10.20 4.92
CA SER A 135 2.59 -11.10 4.11
C SER A 135 3.36 -11.85 3.01
N ASP A 136 4.41 -11.25 2.49
CA ASP A 136 5.29 -11.84 1.46
C ASP A 136 6.54 -12.50 2.07
N SER A 137 6.64 -12.63 3.41
CA SER A 137 7.83 -13.15 4.05
C SER A 137 7.78 -14.67 4.27
N TYR A 138 8.97 -15.28 4.37
CA TYR A 138 9.14 -16.70 4.71
C TYR A 138 8.72 -17.08 6.13
N SER A 139 8.10 -16.18 6.87
CA SER A 139 7.55 -16.49 8.19
C SER A 139 6.42 -17.52 8.15
N VAL A 140 5.77 -17.68 7.00
CA VAL A 140 4.76 -18.72 6.78
C VAL A 140 5.22 -19.65 5.65
N ILE A 141 5.76 -20.80 5.99
CA ILE A 141 6.28 -21.79 5.03
C ILE A 141 5.17 -22.78 4.68
N GLU A 142 4.81 -22.85 3.40
CA GLU A 142 3.91 -23.86 2.85
C GLU A 142 4.69 -24.91 2.06
N LEU A 143 4.10 -26.10 1.92
CA LEU A 143 4.69 -27.19 1.13
C LEU A 143 5.01 -26.74 -0.32
N LYS A 144 4.09 -25.97 -0.92
CA LYS A 144 4.27 -25.39 -2.26
C LYS A 144 5.51 -24.48 -2.37
N MET A 145 5.84 -23.79 -1.32
CA MET A 145 7.04 -22.94 -1.22
C MET A 145 8.31 -23.80 -1.24
N ILE A 146 8.27 -24.92 -0.53
CA ILE A 146 9.38 -25.89 -0.54
C ILE A 146 9.56 -26.49 -1.94
N GLU A 147 8.48 -26.82 -2.63
CA GLU A 147 8.50 -27.29 -4.01
C GLU A 147 9.09 -26.24 -4.97
N GLN A 148 8.77 -24.95 -4.78
CA GLN A 148 9.36 -23.85 -5.54
C GLN A 148 10.86 -23.68 -5.29
N ILE A 149 11.32 -23.90 -4.05
CA ILE A 149 12.76 -23.88 -3.71
C ILE A 149 13.51 -25.01 -4.42
N LEU A 150 12.90 -26.18 -4.45
CA LEU A 150 13.46 -27.38 -5.07
C LEU A 150 13.32 -27.34 -6.59
N SER A 151 12.47 -26.47 -7.13
CA SER A 151 12.32 -26.30 -8.57
C SER A 151 13.60 -25.75 -9.20
N GLU A 152 13.83 -26.07 -10.47
CA GLU A 152 15.00 -25.58 -11.23
C GLU A 152 14.93 -24.09 -11.59
N SER A 153 13.84 -23.40 -11.25
CA SER A 153 13.65 -21.97 -11.53
C SER A 153 14.63 -21.11 -10.71
N GLY A 154 15.64 -20.59 -11.38
CA GLY A 154 16.62 -19.67 -10.79
C GLY A 154 15.99 -18.39 -10.22
N ASN A 155 14.88 -17.92 -10.82
CA ASN A 155 14.20 -16.70 -10.41
C ASN A 155 13.52 -16.81 -9.03
N ASP A 156 12.93 -17.96 -8.73
CA ASP A 156 12.25 -18.18 -7.45
C ASP A 156 13.28 -18.26 -6.31
N ARG A 157 14.39 -18.97 -6.52
CA ARG A 157 15.51 -19.00 -5.58
C ARG A 157 16.13 -17.62 -5.36
N PHE A 158 16.30 -16.82 -6.41
CA PHE A 158 16.86 -15.48 -6.30
C PHE A 158 15.96 -14.56 -5.45
N ARG A 159 14.63 -14.62 -5.63
CA ARG A 159 13.69 -13.88 -4.78
C ARG A 159 13.84 -14.22 -3.30
N MET A 160 14.07 -15.47 -2.98
CA MET A 160 14.27 -15.92 -1.60
C MET A 160 15.55 -15.31 -0.99
N PHE A 161 16.65 -15.32 -1.74
CA PHE A 161 17.89 -14.68 -1.29
C PHE A 161 17.71 -13.17 -1.07
N GLU A 162 16.98 -12.49 -1.96
CA GLU A 162 16.69 -11.08 -1.80
C GLU A 162 15.88 -10.78 -0.54
N GLU A 163 14.91 -11.63 -0.24
CA GLU A 163 14.08 -11.52 0.95
C GLU A 163 14.87 -11.80 2.23
N ALA A 164 15.63 -12.90 2.24
CA ALA A 164 16.52 -13.24 3.35
C ALA A 164 17.57 -12.16 3.62
N ALA A 165 18.02 -11.45 2.57
CA ALA A 165 18.92 -10.31 2.66
C ALA A 165 18.25 -8.99 3.07
N GLY A 166 16.91 -8.95 3.26
CA GLY A 166 16.17 -7.74 3.64
C GLY A 166 16.13 -6.65 2.55
N ILE A 167 16.37 -7.01 1.29
CA ILE A 167 16.49 -6.05 0.18
C ILE A 167 15.10 -5.52 -0.28
N ASN A 168 14.03 -6.20 0.05
CA ASN A 168 12.67 -5.86 -0.41
C ASN A 168 12.24 -4.43 -0.04
N LYS A 169 12.60 -3.94 1.15
CA LYS A 169 12.36 -2.55 1.57
C LYS A 169 13.00 -1.55 0.60
N TYR A 170 14.26 -1.75 0.27
CA TYR A 170 15.00 -0.87 -0.64
C TYR A 170 14.45 -0.92 -2.06
N LYS A 171 14.02 -2.08 -2.54
CA LYS A 171 13.34 -2.23 -3.84
C LYS A 171 12.03 -1.44 -3.89
N LEU A 172 11.21 -1.51 -2.85
CA LEU A 172 9.97 -0.75 -2.75
C LEU A 172 10.24 0.75 -2.70
N GLN A 173 11.19 1.18 -1.88
CA GLN A 173 11.58 2.59 -1.78
C GLN A 173 12.12 3.11 -3.13
N ARG A 174 12.99 2.35 -3.80
CA ARG A 174 13.48 2.69 -5.14
C ARG A 174 12.35 2.83 -6.15
N LYS A 175 11.41 1.86 -6.18
CA LYS A 175 10.25 1.92 -7.08
C LYS A 175 9.37 3.15 -6.82
N HIS A 176 9.16 3.50 -5.56
CA HIS A 176 8.44 4.72 -5.17
C HIS A 176 9.15 6.00 -5.62
N SER A 177 10.47 6.06 -5.40
CA SER A 177 11.29 7.22 -5.80
C SER A 177 11.33 7.39 -7.32
N LEU A 178 11.46 6.30 -8.08
CA LEU A 178 11.41 6.36 -9.55
C LEU A 178 10.05 6.87 -10.06
N ARG A 179 8.94 6.41 -9.48
CA ARG A 179 7.60 6.92 -9.85
C ARG A 179 7.46 8.41 -9.55
N LYS A 180 7.93 8.87 -8.39
CA LYS A 180 7.94 10.30 -8.06
C LYS A 180 8.79 11.09 -9.04
N PHE A 181 9.95 10.57 -9.41
CA PHE A 181 10.83 11.21 -10.38
C PHE A 181 10.17 11.36 -11.75
N GLU A 182 9.48 10.32 -12.24
CA GLU A 182 8.72 10.38 -13.49
C GLU A 182 7.58 11.42 -13.45
N MET A 183 6.89 11.54 -12.30
CA MET A 183 5.86 12.57 -12.12
C MET A 183 6.47 13.98 -12.18
N VAL A 184 7.53 14.22 -11.41
CA VAL A 184 8.22 15.52 -11.38
C VAL A 184 8.78 15.89 -12.78
N LYS A 185 9.29 14.89 -13.52
CA LYS A 185 9.74 15.13 -14.90
C LYS A 185 8.62 15.64 -15.79
N LYS A 186 7.44 15.04 -15.72
CA LYS A 186 6.25 15.50 -16.48
C LYS A 186 5.80 16.91 -16.07
N ASP A 187 5.87 17.20 -14.76
CA ASP A 187 5.53 18.53 -14.25
C ASP A 187 6.52 19.59 -14.75
N LEU A 188 7.82 19.26 -14.81
CA LEU A 188 8.85 20.14 -15.40
C LEU A 188 8.62 20.39 -16.90
N GLU A 189 8.30 19.36 -17.67
CA GLU A 189 7.97 19.51 -19.10
C GLU A 189 6.78 20.48 -19.27
N ARG A 190 5.75 20.37 -18.43
CA ARG A 190 4.61 21.28 -18.46
C ARG A 190 4.98 22.72 -18.09
N VAL A 191 5.84 22.92 -17.11
CA VAL A 191 6.33 24.25 -16.72
C VAL A 191 7.13 24.87 -17.86
N ASP A 192 7.97 24.08 -18.54
CA ASP A 192 8.75 24.53 -19.70
C ASP A 192 7.85 25.02 -20.86
N ASP A 193 6.75 24.31 -21.11
CA ASP A 193 5.77 24.70 -22.13
C ASP A 193 5.07 26.03 -21.75
N ILE A 194 4.73 26.21 -20.47
CA ILE A 194 4.14 27.47 -19.96
C ILE A 194 5.14 28.63 -20.12
N ILE A 195 6.42 28.40 -19.80
CA ILE A 195 7.47 29.42 -19.96
C ILE A 195 7.56 29.86 -21.43
N LYS A 196 7.60 28.93 -22.39
CA LYS A 196 7.63 29.24 -23.82
C LYS A 196 6.42 30.07 -24.26
N GLU A 197 5.21 29.68 -23.80
CA GLU A 197 3.98 30.42 -24.11
C GLU A 197 4.05 31.86 -23.57
N VAL A 198 4.53 32.04 -22.33
CA VAL A 198 4.69 33.37 -21.72
C VAL A 198 5.73 34.19 -22.46
N GLU A 199 6.89 33.61 -22.87
CA GLU A 199 7.92 34.28 -23.62
C GLU A 199 7.39 34.77 -24.98
N GLU A 200 6.60 33.97 -25.68
CA GLU A 200 5.95 34.37 -26.95
C GLU A 200 4.98 35.54 -26.73
N LYS A 201 4.15 35.48 -25.69
CA LYS A 201 3.22 36.58 -25.33
C LYS A 201 3.98 37.86 -25.03
N VAL A 202 5.05 37.79 -24.24
CA VAL A 202 5.90 38.96 -23.91
C VAL A 202 6.53 39.56 -25.18
N LYS A 203 7.03 38.71 -26.06
CA LYS A 203 7.59 39.17 -27.37
C LYS A 203 6.54 39.88 -28.20
N HIS A 204 5.33 39.34 -28.30
CA HIS A 204 4.23 39.94 -29.02
C HIS A 204 3.80 41.30 -28.42
N LEU A 205 3.64 41.37 -27.09
CA LEU A 205 3.30 42.60 -26.39
C LEU A 205 4.38 43.70 -26.56
N ASN A 206 5.65 43.34 -26.54
CA ASN A 206 6.75 44.27 -26.80
C ASN A 206 6.70 44.84 -28.21
N LEU A 207 6.32 44.04 -29.21
CA LEU A 207 6.12 44.55 -30.58
C LEU A 207 4.93 45.50 -30.66
N GLN A 208 3.84 45.20 -29.98
CA GLN A 208 2.68 46.11 -29.93
C GLN A 208 3.04 47.43 -29.22
N LEU A 209 3.77 47.39 -28.12
CA LEU A 209 4.24 48.56 -27.42
C LEU A 209 5.12 49.46 -28.28
N LYS A 210 6.04 48.87 -29.06
CA LYS A 210 6.86 49.63 -30.01
C LYS A 210 6.01 50.32 -31.07
N ARG A 211 4.97 49.65 -31.59
CA ARG A 211 4.04 50.26 -32.59
C ARG A 211 3.24 51.38 -31.95
N PHE A 212 2.77 51.20 -30.75
CA PHE A 212 1.99 52.22 -29.99
C PHE A 212 2.86 53.45 -29.74
N LYS A 213 4.08 53.32 -29.22
CA LYS A 213 5.01 54.45 -29.01
C LYS A 213 5.30 55.22 -30.28
N ARG A 214 5.43 54.50 -31.44
CA ARG A 214 5.61 55.15 -32.72
C ARG A 214 4.37 55.94 -33.16
N TYR A 215 3.19 55.41 -32.88
CA TYR A 215 1.93 56.09 -33.17
C TYR A 215 1.76 57.34 -32.29
N GLU A 216 2.03 57.27 -31.01
CA GLU A 216 2.00 58.45 -30.08
C GLU A 216 2.94 59.56 -30.62
N LYS A 217 4.16 59.22 -30.97
CA LYS A 217 5.10 60.19 -31.49
C LYS A 217 4.59 60.84 -32.79
N LEU A 218 4.04 60.07 -33.72
CA LEU A 218 3.46 60.61 -34.95
C LEU A 218 2.26 61.49 -34.70
N GLN A 219 1.46 61.21 -33.65
CA GLN A 219 0.35 62.10 -33.24
C GLN A 219 0.85 63.41 -32.64
N GLU A 220 1.91 63.35 -31.83
CA GLU A 220 2.55 64.58 -31.29
C GLU A 220 3.13 65.44 -32.43
N ASP A 221 3.88 64.84 -33.33
CA ASP A 221 4.46 65.51 -34.51
C ASP A 221 3.33 66.16 -35.36
N LEU A 222 2.21 65.45 -35.60
CA LEU A 222 1.06 65.97 -36.32
C LEU A 222 0.45 67.20 -35.64
N LYS A 223 0.24 67.18 -34.35
CA LYS A 223 -0.27 68.32 -33.57
C LYS A 223 0.63 69.52 -33.63
N GLU A 224 1.97 69.32 -33.58
CA GLU A 224 2.93 70.38 -33.69
C GLU A 224 2.84 71.03 -35.12
N PHE A 225 2.70 70.25 -36.16
CA PHE A 225 2.49 70.73 -37.51
C PHE A 225 1.16 71.48 -37.69
N GLU A 226 0.05 70.98 -37.14
CA GLU A 226 -1.25 71.66 -37.16
C GLU A 226 -1.18 73.01 -36.48
N ILE A 227 -0.56 73.09 -35.32
CA ILE A 227 -0.39 74.38 -34.58
C ILE A 227 0.51 75.34 -35.41
N SER A 228 1.58 74.85 -36.04
CA SER A 228 2.49 75.69 -36.85
C SER A 228 1.85 76.22 -38.12
N LEU A 229 0.87 75.51 -38.66
CA LEU A 229 0.12 75.93 -39.87
C LEU A 229 -1.06 76.84 -39.52
N GLY A 230 -1.36 77.11 -38.24
CA GLY A 230 -2.37 78.06 -37.87
C GLY A 230 -3.83 77.55 -37.93
N PHE A 231 -3.98 76.24 -37.85
CA PHE A 231 -5.30 75.62 -37.69
C PHE A 231 -5.62 75.36 -36.25
#